data_46bce193e99d2c05eaef4c390366bc1e
#
_entry.id   46bce193e99d2c05eaef4c390366bc1e
#
_cell.length_a   1.000
_cell.length_b   1.000
_cell.length_c   1.000
_cell.angle_alpha   90.00
_cell.angle_beta   90.00
_cell.angle_gamma   90.00
#
_symmetry.space_group_name_H-M   'P 1'
#
loop_
_entity.id
_entity.type
_entity.pdbx_description
1 polymer ?
#
loop_
_entity_poly.entity_id
_entity_poly.type
_entity_poly.pdbx_seq_one_letter_code
_entity_poly.pdbx_strand_id
1 'polypeptide(L)'
;MANTASAQKRIRQTEKRTARNKARKSRVRTFVRKLEEAIASGDKAAAQDAFRAAQPELQRAATKGVMHANTVARRVSRLSARVKALAASQG
;
A
#
# COMPACT_ATOMS: atom_id res chain seq x y z
N MET A 1 -22.20 -32.61 3.71
CA MET A 1 -22.16 -31.77 4.89
C MET A 1 -20.79 -31.14 5.07
N ALA A 2 -20.79 -29.87 5.30
CA ALA A 2 -19.58 -29.07 5.28
C ALA A 2 -18.68 -29.14 6.54
N ASN A 3 -19.02 -30.03 7.48
CA ASN A 3 -18.33 -30.12 8.77
C ASN A 3 -17.25 -31.21 8.84
N THR A 4 -16.58 -31.46 7.73
CA THR A 4 -15.42 -32.36 7.74
C THR A 4 -14.20 -31.59 8.28
N ALA A 5 -13.20 -32.32 8.83
CA ALA A 5 -11.98 -31.72 9.34
C ALA A 5 -11.26 -30.88 8.27
N SER A 6 -11.27 -31.34 7.01
CA SER A 6 -10.62 -30.62 5.91
C SER A 6 -11.40 -29.35 5.54
N ALA A 7 -12.73 -29.36 5.60
CA ALA A 7 -13.53 -28.15 5.35
C ALA A 7 -13.30 -27.09 6.43
N GLN A 8 -13.24 -27.52 7.71
CA GLN A 8 -12.96 -26.62 8.82
C GLN A 8 -11.55 -26.02 8.72
N LYS A 9 -10.57 -26.84 8.31
CA LYS A 9 -9.20 -26.37 8.09
C LYS A 9 -9.16 -25.30 7.01
N ARG A 10 -9.90 -25.53 5.90
CA ARG A 10 -9.97 -24.58 4.79
C ARG A 10 -10.58 -23.24 5.23
N ILE A 11 -11.65 -23.28 6.01
CA ILE A 11 -12.29 -22.08 6.57
C ILE A 11 -11.29 -21.30 7.42
N ARG A 12 -10.57 -21.96 8.33
CA ARG A 12 -9.57 -21.32 9.18
C ARG A 12 -8.46 -20.67 8.37
N GLN A 13 -7.98 -21.37 7.31
CA GLN A 13 -6.95 -20.82 6.43
C GLN A 13 -7.44 -19.58 5.70
N THR A 14 -8.69 -19.59 5.22
CA THR A 14 -9.30 -18.45 4.55
C THR A 14 -9.45 -17.27 5.49
N GLU A 15 -9.86 -17.49 6.72
CA GLU A 15 -9.98 -16.44 7.74
C GLU A 15 -8.63 -15.78 8.04
N LYS A 16 -7.58 -16.58 8.21
CA LYS A 16 -6.23 -16.07 8.45
C LYS A 16 -5.73 -15.27 7.25
N ARG A 17 -5.98 -15.75 6.04
CA ARG A 17 -5.57 -15.07 4.82
C ARG A 17 -6.28 -13.73 4.68
N THR A 18 -7.59 -13.70 4.93
CA THR A 18 -8.40 -12.48 4.88
C THR A 18 -7.91 -11.46 5.89
N ALA A 19 -7.61 -11.89 7.13
CA ALA A 19 -7.11 -11.01 8.17
C ALA A 19 -5.75 -10.42 7.80
N ARG A 20 -4.84 -11.23 7.26
CA ARG A 20 -3.52 -10.75 6.80
C ARG A 20 -3.65 -9.75 5.65
N ASN A 21 -4.52 -10.02 4.68
CA ASN A 21 -4.74 -9.13 3.54
C ASN A 21 -5.34 -7.81 3.99
N LYS A 22 -6.27 -7.84 4.92
CA LYS A 22 -6.87 -6.63 5.51
C LYS A 22 -5.81 -5.80 6.22
N ALA A 23 -4.94 -6.45 7.00
CA ALA A 23 -3.85 -5.76 7.70
C ALA A 23 -2.88 -5.10 6.72
N ARG A 24 -2.53 -5.79 5.62
CA ARG A 24 -1.65 -5.25 4.59
C ARG A 24 -2.28 -4.06 3.86
N LYS A 25 -3.57 -4.14 3.53
CA LYS A 25 -4.29 -3.01 2.91
C LYS A 25 -4.33 -1.80 3.83
N SER A 26 -4.59 -2.00 5.11
CA SER A 26 -4.56 -0.95 6.13
C SER A 26 -3.19 -0.29 6.21
N ARG A 27 -2.13 -1.10 6.19
CA ARG A 27 -0.76 -0.61 6.25
C ARG A 27 -0.43 0.25 5.03
N VAL A 28 -0.77 -0.22 3.83
CA VAL A 28 -0.58 0.54 2.59
C VAL A 28 -1.33 1.87 2.66
N ARG A 29 -2.59 1.82 3.09
CA ARG A 29 -3.43 3.02 3.21
C ARG A 29 -2.81 4.05 4.17
N THR A 30 -2.25 3.58 5.27
CA THR A 30 -1.58 4.45 6.26
C THR A 30 -0.35 5.14 5.64
N PHE A 31 0.50 4.39 4.94
CA PHE A 31 1.69 4.96 4.31
C PHE A 31 1.35 5.94 3.19
N VAL A 32 0.34 5.61 2.37
CA VAL A 32 -0.11 6.50 1.29
C VAL A 32 -0.71 7.78 1.87
N ARG A 33 -1.49 7.69 2.93
CA ARG A 33 -2.07 8.86 3.61
C ARG A 33 -0.98 9.78 4.14
N LYS A 34 0.05 9.22 4.78
CA LYS A 34 1.18 10.02 5.28
C LYS A 34 1.90 10.74 4.16
N LEU A 35 2.06 10.07 3.02
CA LEU A 35 2.68 10.67 1.84
C LEU A 35 1.82 11.82 1.31
N GLU A 36 0.51 11.61 1.19
CA GLU A 36 -0.40 12.65 0.71
C GLU A 36 -0.44 13.86 1.65
N GLU A 37 -0.40 13.62 2.96
CA GLU A 37 -0.33 14.70 3.95
C GLU A 37 0.98 15.50 3.80
N ALA A 38 2.10 14.81 3.59
CA ALA A 38 3.38 15.47 3.38
C ALA A 38 3.38 16.31 2.11
N ILE A 39 2.80 15.80 1.03
CA ILE A 39 2.66 16.55 -0.23
C ILE A 39 1.79 17.79 -0.01
N ALA A 40 0.66 17.64 0.69
CA ALA A 40 -0.27 18.72 0.95
C ALA A 40 0.36 19.81 1.84
N SER A 41 1.26 19.42 2.74
CA SER A 41 1.97 20.38 3.60
C SER A 41 3.00 21.20 2.84
N GLY A 42 3.38 20.79 1.63
CA GLY A 42 4.39 21.46 0.84
C GLY A 42 5.82 21.21 1.26
N ASP A 43 6.06 20.29 2.17
CA ASP A 43 7.41 19.96 2.63
C ASP A 43 8.03 18.91 1.72
N LYS A 44 8.93 19.36 0.85
CA LYS A 44 9.63 18.52 -0.13
C LYS A 44 10.39 17.37 0.54
N ALA A 45 11.14 17.64 1.60
CA ALA A 45 11.93 16.61 2.27
C ALA A 45 11.03 15.56 2.92
N ALA A 46 9.97 15.99 3.60
CA ALA A 46 9.00 15.09 4.20
C ALA A 46 8.28 14.23 3.13
N ALA A 47 7.94 14.83 1.98
CA ALA A 47 7.29 14.12 0.89
C ALA A 47 8.23 13.05 0.28
N GLN A 48 9.50 13.37 0.09
CA GLN A 48 10.47 12.41 -0.42
C GLN A 48 10.69 11.25 0.55
N ASP A 49 10.81 11.53 1.84
CA ASP A 49 10.96 10.50 2.86
C ASP A 49 9.73 9.62 2.96
N ALA A 50 8.54 10.22 2.93
CA ALA A 50 7.28 9.49 2.97
C ALA A 50 7.10 8.60 1.72
N PHE A 51 7.54 9.07 0.55
CA PHE A 51 7.52 8.27 -0.69
C PHE A 51 8.44 7.06 -0.57
N ARG A 52 9.66 7.26 -0.06
CA ARG A 52 10.61 6.16 0.14
C ARG A 52 10.06 5.10 1.08
N ALA A 53 9.28 5.50 2.08
CA ALA A 53 8.65 4.58 3.01
C ALA A 53 7.42 3.90 2.40
N ALA A 54 6.63 4.61 1.59
CA ALA A 54 5.39 4.09 1.01
C ALA A 54 5.63 3.14 -0.17
N GLN A 55 6.63 3.40 -1.00
CA GLN A 55 6.88 2.61 -2.22
C GLN A 55 7.10 1.12 -1.93
N PRO A 56 7.97 0.72 -0.97
CA PRO A 56 8.14 -0.69 -0.66
C PRO A 56 6.86 -1.36 -0.17
N GLU A 57 6.03 -0.66 0.58
CA GLU A 57 4.77 -1.20 1.09
C GLU A 57 3.79 -1.48 -0.06
N LEU A 58 3.70 -0.57 -1.04
CA LEU A 58 2.89 -0.77 -2.23
C LEU A 58 3.40 -1.97 -3.05
N GLN A 59 4.71 -2.08 -3.23
CA GLN A 59 5.31 -3.17 -3.98
C GLN A 59 5.10 -4.51 -3.29
N ARG A 60 5.19 -4.56 -1.96
CA ARG A 60 4.88 -5.78 -1.18
C ARG A 60 3.43 -6.18 -1.36
N ALA A 61 2.52 -5.24 -1.37
CA ALA A 61 1.10 -5.52 -1.58
C ALA A 61 0.86 -6.18 -2.93
N ALA A 62 1.55 -5.73 -3.98
CA ALA A 62 1.49 -6.34 -5.30
C ALA A 62 2.07 -7.76 -5.28
N THR A 63 3.27 -7.93 -4.69
CA THR A 63 3.96 -9.21 -4.61
C THR A 63 3.14 -10.25 -3.86
N LYS A 64 2.44 -9.83 -2.80
CA LYS A 64 1.61 -10.73 -1.99
C LYS A 64 0.20 -10.94 -2.54
N GLY A 65 -0.12 -10.31 -3.68
CA GLY A 65 -1.42 -10.45 -4.30
C GLY A 65 -2.55 -9.72 -3.60
N VAL A 66 -2.24 -8.81 -2.68
CA VAL A 66 -3.22 -8.00 -1.96
C VAL A 66 -3.82 -6.92 -2.86
N MET A 67 -2.99 -6.37 -3.75
CA MET A 67 -3.37 -5.38 -4.76
C MET A 67 -2.85 -5.84 -6.12
N HIS A 68 -3.60 -5.53 -7.18
CA HIS A 68 -3.17 -5.85 -8.53
C HIS A 68 -1.92 -5.04 -8.89
N ALA A 69 -0.95 -5.69 -9.55
CA ALA A 69 0.32 -5.05 -9.92
C ALA A 69 0.13 -3.78 -10.75
N ASN A 70 -0.83 -3.77 -11.67
CA ASN A 70 -1.11 -2.59 -12.51
C ASN A 70 -1.65 -1.42 -11.68
N THR A 71 -2.47 -1.71 -10.68
CA THR A 71 -2.99 -0.69 -9.75
C THR A 71 -1.85 -0.08 -8.95
N VAL A 72 -0.94 -0.92 -8.44
CA VAL A 72 0.23 -0.47 -7.68
C VAL A 72 1.13 0.38 -8.57
N ALA A 73 1.45 -0.08 -9.78
CA ALA A 73 2.30 0.66 -10.71
C ALA A 73 1.73 2.05 -11.01
N ARG A 74 0.42 2.13 -11.23
CA ARG A 74 -0.27 3.39 -11.50
C ARG A 74 -0.19 4.34 -10.30
N ARG A 75 -0.43 3.84 -9.09
CA ARG A 75 -0.36 4.64 -7.86
C ARG A 75 1.05 5.14 -7.60
N VAL A 76 2.06 4.28 -7.74
CA VAL A 76 3.46 4.64 -7.56
C VAL A 76 3.85 5.74 -8.56
N SER A 77 3.47 5.57 -9.82
CA SER A 77 3.76 6.54 -10.87
C SER A 77 3.13 7.91 -10.57
N ARG A 78 1.87 7.94 -10.19
CA ARG A 78 1.15 9.18 -9.87
C ARG A 78 1.73 9.88 -8.64
N LEU A 79 2.03 9.12 -7.59
CA LEU A 79 2.60 9.67 -6.36
C LEU A 79 4.02 10.20 -6.62
N SER A 80 4.81 9.47 -7.39
CA SER A 80 6.15 9.91 -7.80
C SER A 80 6.09 11.23 -8.57
N ALA A 81 5.16 11.37 -9.50
CA ALA A 81 4.98 12.59 -10.27
C ALA A 81 4.62 13.78 -9.38
N ARG A 82 3.75 13.55 -8.37
CA ARG A 82 3.37 14.60 -7.42
C ARG A 82 4.55 15.05 -6.55
N VAL A 83 5.38 14.11 -6.10
CA VAL A 83 6.57 14.42 -5.32
C VAL A 83 7.57 15.21 -6.16
N LYS A 84 7.78 14.81 -7.41
CA LYS A 84 8.65 15.52 -8.35
C LYS A 84 8.15 16.93 -8.63
N ALA A 85 6.84 17.09 -8.83
CA ALA A 85 6.26 18.41 -9.07
C ALA A 85 6.44 19.33 -7.88
N LEU A 86 6.28 18.82 -6.67
CA LEU A 86 6.53 19.57 -5.44
C LEU A 86 8.01 19.99 -5.34
N ALA A 87 8.92 19.09 -5.64
CA ALA A 87 10.35 19.37 -5.63
C ALA A 87 10.71 20.47 -6.65
N ALA A 88 10.13 20.39 -7.85
CA ALA A 88 10.38 21.39 -8.91
C ALA A 88 9.81 22.75 -8.54
N SER A 89 8.63 22.80 -7.90
CA SER A 89 8.01 24.08 -7.54
C SER A 89 8.75 24.82 -6.44
N GLN A 90 9.53 24.12 -5.64
CA GLN A 90 10.30 24.69 -4.53
C GLN A 90 11.77 24.94 -4.88
N GLY A 91 12.17 24.37 -6.02
CA GLY A 91 13.55 24.48 -6.46
C GLY A 91 13.85 25.77 -7.11
#